data_11571ca70a1fd94bdba9b047aa712417
#
_entry.id   11571ca70a1fd94bdba9b047aa712417
#
_cell.length_a   1.000
_cell.length_b   1.000
_cell.length_c   1.000
_cell.angle_alpha   90.00
_cell.angle_beta   90.00
_cell.angle_gamma   90.00
#
_symmetry.space_group_name_H-M   'P 1'
#
loop_
_entity.id
_entity.type
_entity.pdbx_description
1 polymer ?
#
loop_
_entity_poly.entity_id
_entity_poly.type
_entity_poly.pdbx_seq_one_letter_code
_entity_poly.pdbx_strand_id
1 'polypeptide(L)'
;MRIEKLRTEHNVKIEWVHFPLHPETPAEGQSLEDLFKGRNVDRKAMHAAMKARMDAEGLPYGERTMTYNSRLAQELGKWADTQPGGGDAFHDAMFRAYFVEARDISKPAVLLEIAGQVGLPVDAAREVLQQRTFKTAVDADWALSRQYGITGVPTFVAGRYGVVGAQPYEALAGLVEKARAEK
;
A
#
# COMPACT_ATOMS: atom_id res chain seq x y z
N MET A 1 -13.03 -5.65 -6.83
CA MET A 1 -11.97 -6.18 -5.89
C MET A 1 -12.60 -6.62 -4.57
N ARG A 2 -11.90 -7.47 -3.76
CA ARG A 2 -12.46 -7.99 -2.49
C ARG A 2 -12.83 -6.88 -1.50
N ILE A 3 -12.00 -5.85 -1.39
CA ILE A 3 -12.24 -4.71 -0.49
C ILE A 3 -13.45 -3.89 -0.92
N GLU A 4 -13.65 -3.66 -2.23
CA GLU A 4 -14.82 -2.95 -2.74
C GLU A 4 -16.11 -3.73 -2.43
N LYS A 5 -16.07 -5.05 -2.62
CA LYS A 5 -17.19 -5.94 -2.27
C LYS A 5 -17.49 -5.85 -0.76
N LEU A 6 -16.47 -5.90 0.08
CA LEU A 6 -16.60 -5.79 1.53
C LEU A 6 -17.23 -4.44 1.94
N ARG A 7 -16.75 -3.34 1.34
CA ARG A 7 -17.28 -1.98 1.58
C ARG A 7 -18.77 -1.91 1.25
N THR A 8 -19.16 -2.45 0.09
CA THR A 8 -20.54 -2.39 -0.40
C THR A 8 -21.46 -3.31 0.39
N GLU A 9 -21.09 -4.58 0.59
CA GLU A 9 -21.97 -5.59 1.19
C GLU A 9 -22.08 -5.45 2.71
N HIS A 10 -20.99 -5.02 3.37
CA HIS A 10 -20.98 -4.88 4.83
C HIS A 10 -21.06 -3.43 5.31
N ASN A 11 -21.20 -2.44 4.40
CA ASN A 11 -21.24 -1.01 4.76
C ASN A 11 -20.14 -0.63 5.78
N VAL A 12 -18.90 -0.95 5.45
CA VAL A 12 -17.72 -0.64 6.26
C VAL A 12 -16.94 0.52 5.66
N LYS A 13 -16.39 1.38 6.50
CA LYS A 13 -15.38 2.35 6.11
C LYS A 13 -14.02 1.67 6.11
N ILE A 14 -13.28 1.80 5.03
CA ILE A 14 -11.88 1.37 4.94
C ILE A 14 -10.99 2.56 5.27
N GLU A 15 -10.02 2.33 6.12
CA GLU A 15 -8.98 3.29 6.46
C GLU A 15 -7.61 2.69 6.12
N TRP A 16 -6.83 3.43 5.34
CA TRP A 16 -5.48 3.04 4.97
C TRP A 16 -4.49 3.42 6.07
N VAL A 17 -3.74 2.43 6.55
CA VAL A 17 -2.66 2.62 7.52
C VAL A 17 -1.36 2.17 6.88
N HIS A 18 -0.41 3.09 6.76
CA HIS A 18 0.87 2.81 6.13
C HIS A 18 1.78 1.97 7.03
N PHE A 19 2.50 1.05 6.40
CA PHE A 19 3.39 0.12 7.07
C PHE A 19 4.83 0.25 6.58
N PRO A 20 5.85 0.29 7.48
CA PRO A 20 7.26 0.39 7.10
C PRO A 20 7.84 -0.98 6.76
N LEU A 21 7.55 -1.52 5.56
CA LEU A 21 8.00 -2.86 5.17
C LEU A 21 9.52 -2.93 5.03
N HIS A 22 10.13 -1.91 4.42
CA HIS A 22 11.57 -1.75 4.23
C HIS A 22 11.98 -0.30 4.45
N PRO A 23 11.91 0.20 5.70
CA PRO A 23 12.17 1.61 6.02
C PRO A 23 13.63 2.02 5.79
N GLU A 24 14.54 1.03 5.77
CA GLU A 24 15.97 1.19 5.53
C GLU A 24 16.35 1.30 4.05
N THR A 25 15.40 1.16 3.11
CA THR A 25 15.69 1.28 1.68
C THR A 25 16.32 2.63 1.38
N PRO A 26 17.50 2.67 0.75
CA PRO A 26 18.19 3.92 0.40
C PRO A 26 17.35 4.83 -0.50
N ALA A 27 17.70 6.13 -0.53
CA ALA A 27 16.99 7.12 -1.35
C ALA A 27 17.06 6.83 -2.86
N GLU A 28 18.15 6.18 -3.31
CA GLU A 28 18.34 5.71 -4.68
C GLU A 28 17.63 4.38 -4.98
N GLY A 29 17.04 3.77 -3.97
CA GLY A 29 16.52 2.41 -4.05
C GLY A 29 17.60 1.35 -3.89
N GLN A 30 17.20 0.09 -3.99
CA GLN A 30 18.16 -1.03 -4.05
C GLN A 30 17.61 -2.14 -4.95
N SER A 31 18.51 -2.96 -5.48
CA SER A 31 18.11 -4.10 -6.30
C SER A 31 17.37 -5.14 -5.44
N LEU A 32 16.44 -5.87 -6.06
CA LEU A 32 15.82 -7.02 -5.38
C LEU A 32 16.83 -8.14 -5.14
N GLU A 33 17.93 -8.18 -5.91
CA GLU A 33 19.03 -9.09 -5.68
C GLU A 33 19.73 -8.78 -4.35
N ASP A 34 20.06 -7.52 -4.11
CA ASP A 34 20.69 -7.08 -2.85
C ASP A 34 19.73 -7.21 -1.67
N LEU A 35 18.45 -6.88 -1.85
CA LEU A 35 17.43 -7.00 -0.81
C LEU A 35 17.31 -8.45 -0.30
N PHE A 36 17.43 -9.44 -1.19
CA PHE A 36 17.32 -10.86 -0.85
C PHE A 36 18.67 -11.57 -0.69
N LYS A 37 19.77 -10.84 -0.77
CA LYS A 37 21.12 -11.38 -0.60
C LYS A 37 21.27 -12.11 0.73
N GLY A 38 21.79 -13.33 0.68
CA GLY A 38 21.94 -14.18 1.86
C GLY A 38 20.66 -14.87 2.36
N ARG A 39 19.51 -14.61 1.72
CA ARG A 39 18.28 -15.37 1.97
C ARG A 39 18.12 -16.45 0.91
N ASN A 40 17.75 -17.65 1.32
CA ASN A 40 17.48 -18.75 0.36
C ASN A 40 16.10 -18.54 -0.32
N VAL A 41 16.03 -17.57 -1.23
CA VAL A 41 14.80 -17.18 -1.94
C VAL A 41 14.99 -17.39 -3.44
N ASP A 42 14.17 -18.26 -4.03
CA ASP A 42 14.04 -18.35 -5.48
C ASP A 42 13.13 -17.21 -5.98
N ARG A 43 13.74 -16.12 -6.45
CA ARG A 43 13.04 -14.94 -6.95
C ARG A 43 12.16 -15.23 -8.17
N LYS A 44 12.57 -16.16 -9.05
CA LYS A 44 11.77 -16.54 -10.22
C LYS A 44 10.50 -17.26 -9.78
N ALA A 45 10.63 -18.22 -8.88
CA ALA A 45 9.48 -18.93 -8.32
C ALA A 45 8.56 -17.98 -7.55
N MET A 46 9.10 -17.05 -6.77
CA MET A 46 8.33 -16.04 -6.03
C MET A 46 7.56 -15.10 -6.98
N HIS A 47 8.21 -14.62 -8.05
CA HIS A 47 7.56 -13.80 -9.07
C HIS A 47 6.46 -14.56 -9.80
N ALA A 48 6.72 -15.79 -10.24
CA ALA A 48 5.74 -16.64 -10.91
C ALA A 48 4.52 -16.93 -10.02
N ALA A 49 4.73 -17.21 -8.73
CA ALA A 49 3.66 -17.44 -7.78
C ALA A 49 2.81 -16.17 -7.56
N MET A 50 3.43 -15.00 -7.48
CA MET A 50 2.70 -13.72 -7.35
C MET A 50 1.92 -13.43 -8.62
N LYS A 51 2.55 -13.59 -9.80
CA LYS A 51 1.87 -13.40 -11.09
C LYS A 51 0.65 -14.30 -11.22
N ALA A 52 0.76 -15.58 -10.90
CA ALA A 52 -0.36 -16.51 -10.95
C ALA A 52 -1.53 -16.09 -10.03
N ARG A 53 -1.23 -15.55 -8.84
CA ARG A 53 -2.26 -15.01 -7.94
C ARG A 53 -2.94 -13.77 -8.51
N MET A 54 -2.17 -12.87 -9.11
CA MET A 54 -2.70 -11.65 -9.72
C MET A 54 -3.54 -11.98 -10.96
N ASP A 55 -3.08 -12.92 -11.81
CA ASP A 55 -3.84 -13.40 -12.97
C ASP A 55 -5.19 -14.03 -12.55
N ALA A 56 -5.21 -14.81 -11.47
CA ALA A 56 -6.44 -15.40 -10.93
C ALA A 56 -7.44 -14.35 -10.42
N GLU A 57 -6.97 -13.17 -10.03
CA GLU A 57 -7.82 -12.03 -9.63
C GLU A 57 -8.14 -11.08 -10.80
N GLY A 58 -7.64 -11.35 -12.01
CA GLY A 58 -7.78 -10.46 -13.17
C GLY A 58 -6.98 -9.16 -13.03
N LEU A 59 -5.92 -9.16 -12.22
CA LEU A 59 -5.11 -7.97 -11.94
C LEU A 59 -3.79 -8.02 -12.71
N PRO A 60 -3.33 -6.89 -13.29
CA PRO A 60 -2.04 -6.83 -13.95
C PRO A 60 -0.90 -6.93 -12.92
N TYR A 61 0.19 -7.57 -13.32
CA TYR A 61 1.42 -7.64 -12.53
C TYR A 61 2.64 -7.62 -13.46
N GLY A 62 3.51 -6.65 -13.26
CA GLY A 62 4.72 -6.46 -14.05
C GLY A 62 5.95 -7.11 -13.41
N GLU A 63 7.05 -7.06 -14.14
CA GLU A 63 8.36 -7.48 -13.64
C GLU A 63 9.12 -6.24 -13.16
N ARG A 64 9.71 -6.33 -11.97
CA ARG A 64 10.56 -5.29 -11.42
C ARG A 64 11.85 -5.89 -10.85
N THR A 65 12.92 -5.14 -10.95
CA THR A 65 14.25 -5.50 -10.46
C THR A 65 14.69 -4.68 -9.26
N MET A 66 13.98 -3.59 -8.97
CA MET A 66 14.30 -2.64 -7.92
C MET A 66 13.20 -2.55 -6.87
N THR A 67 13.58 -2.17 -5.66
CA THR A 67 12.69 -1.62 -4.64
C THR A 67 13.12 -0.19 -4.31
N TYR A 68 12.17 0.66 -3.97
CA TYR A 68 12.39 2.09 -3.74
C TYR A 68 11.89 2.51 -2.36
N ASN A 69 12.48 3.56 -1.82
CA ASN A 69 12.01 4.13 -0.58
C ASN A 69 10.61 4.73 -0.78
N SER A 70 9.62 4.15 -0.10
CA SER A 70 8.21 4.52 -0.26
C SER A 70 7.75 5.64 0.67
N ARG A 71 8.65 6.24 1.45
CA ARG A 71 8.25 7.21 2.48
C ARG A 71 7.48 8.41 1.93
N LEU A 72 7.96 9.03 0.86
CA LEU A 72 7.28 10.17 0.23
C LEU A 72 5.94 9.77 -0.40
N ALA A 73 5.88 8.58 -1.01
CA ALA A 73 4.65 8.04 -1.55
C ALA A 73 3.59 7.82 -0.46
N GLN A 74 3.98 7.33 0.72
CA GLN A 74 3.09 7.18 1.87
C GLN A 74 2.57 8.52 2.39
N GLU A 75 3.44 9.53 2.49
CA GLU A 75 3.03 10.87 2.92
C GLU A 75 2.04 11.52 1.95
N LEU A 76 2.30 11.38 0.65
CA LEU A 76 1.37 11.88 -0.36
C LEU A 76 0.06 11.08 -0.39
N GLY A 77 0.10 9.76 -0.16
CA GLY A 77 -1.08 8.92 0.00
C GLY A 77 -1.96 9.36 1.16
N LYS A 78 -1.34 9.66 2.31
CA LYS A 78 -2.05 10.17 3.49
C LYS A 78 -2.72 11.53 3.23
N TRP A 79 -2.07 12.39 2.45
CA TRP A 79 -2.70 13.63 1.99
C TRP A 79 -3.85 13.36 1.01
N ALA A 80 -3.67 12.45 0.06
CA ALA A 80 -4.70 12.08 -0.91
C ALA A 80 -5.97 11.56 -0.22
N ASP A 81 -5.85 10.85 0.91
CA ASP A 81 -6.98 10.39 1.72
C ASP A 81 -7.83 11.52 2.29
N THR A 82 -7.26 12.74 2.40
CA THR A 82 -7.98 13.94 2.85
C THR A 82 -8.69 14.68 1.71
N GLN A 83 -8.42 14.31 0.45
CA GLN A 83 -8.99 14.99 -0.70
C GLN A 83 -10.30 14.32 -1.15
N PRO A 84 -11.31 15.09 -1.57
CA PRO A 84 -12.56 14.52 -2.06
C PRO A 84 -12.33 13.53 -3.21
N GLY A 85 -12.64 12.24 -2.99
CA GLY A 85 -12.49 11.17 -3.98
C GLY A 85 -11.05 10.79 -4.34
N GLY A 86 -10.06 11.42 -3.71
CA GLY A 86 -8.65 11.26 -4.10
C GLY A 86 -7.95 10.01 -3.55
N GLY A 87 -8.29 9.56 -2.36
CA GLY A 87 -7.56 8.51 -1.66
C GLY A 87 -7.47 7.19 -2.43
N ASP A 88 -8.59 6.55 -2.67
CA ASP A 88 -8.63 5.23 -3.34
C ASP A 88 -8.02 5.30 -4.76
N ALA A 89 -8.34 6.34 -5.53
CA ALA A 89 -7.80 6.52 -6.89
C ALA A 89 -6.28 6.70 -6.88
N PHE A 90 -5.75 7.44 -5.90
CA PHE A 90 -4.31 7.64 -5.76
C PHE A 90 -3.61 6.34 -5.36
N HIS A 91 -4.14 5.59 -4.41
CA HIS A 91 -3.56 4.31 -3.99
C HIS A 91 -3.55 3.30 -5.14
N ASP A 92 -4.63 3.17 -5.91
CA ASP A 92 -4.69 2.29 -7.08
C ASP A 92 -3.65 2.68 -8.14
N ALA A 93 -3.54 3.98 -8.45
CA ALA A 93 -2.55 4.48 -9.40
C ALA A 93 -1.10 4.26 -8.91
N MET A 94 -0.86 4.42 -7.60
CA MET A 94 0.44 4.16 -6.98
C MET A 94 0.83 2.68 -7.05
N PHE A 95 -0.11 1.77 -6.74
CA PHE A 95 0.14 0.33 -6.86
C PHE A 95 0.41 -0.07 -8.32
N ARG A 96 -0.33 0.49 -9.28
CA ARG A 96 -0.07 0.26 -10.71
C ARG A 96 1.31 0.76 -11.12
N ALA A 97 1.65 1.99 -10.77
CA ALA A 97 2.96 2.58 -11.09
C ALA A 97 4.11 1.73 -10.54
N TYR A 98 3.98 1.22 -9.31
CA TYR A 98 5.04 0.45 -8.66
C TYR A 98 5.06 -1.03 -9.11
N PHE A 99 3.92 -1.73 -9.09
CA PHE A 99 3.88 -3.18 -9.29
C PHE A 99 3.69 -3.60 -10.75
N VAL A 100 3.20 -2.73 -11.61
CA VAL A 100 2.98 -3.03 -13.03
C VAL A 100 4.02 -2.33 -13.91
N GLU A 101 4.24 -1.03 -13.66
CA GLU A 101 5.08 -0.17 -14.50
C GLU A 101 6.53 -0.06 -13.98
N ALA A 102 6.83 -0.63 -12.83
CA ALA A 102 8.15 -0.62 -12.16
C ALA A 102 8.73 0.79 -11.97
N ARG A 103 7.87 1.81 -11.76
CA ARG A 103 8.28 3.22 -11.61
C ARG A 103 8.93 3.46 -10.26
N ASP A 104 9.87 4.40 -10.25
CA ASP A 104 10.55 4.86 -9.03
C ASP A 104 9.65 5.82 -8.22
N ILE A 105 8.91 5.26 -7.27
CA ILE A 105 8.00 6.01 -6.38
C ILE A 105 8.72 6.80 -5.28
N SER A 106 10.04 6.78 -5.23
CA SER A 106 10.82 7.67 -4.35
C SER A 106 10.96 9.08 -4.94
N LYS A 107 10.72 9.25 -6.25
CA LYS A 107 10.94 10.50 -6.97
C LYS A 107 9.72 11.42 -6.89
N PRO A 108 9.87 12.65 -6.37
CA PRO A 108 8.77 13.62 -6.33
C PRO A 108 8.10 13.85 -7.68
N ALA A 109 8.85 13.87 -8.78
CA ALA A 109 8.31 14.06 -10.13
C ALA A 109 7.32 12.94 -10.50
N VAL A 110 7.63 11.68 -10.18
CA VAL A 110 6.75 10.52 -10.41
C VAL A 110 5.48 10.63 -9.56
N LEU A 111 5.62 11.02 -8.30
CA LEU A 111 4.49 11.18 -7.39
C LEU A 111 3.53 12.28 -7.84
N LEU A 112 4.06 13.42 -8.31
CA LEU A 112 3.27 14.53 -8.83
C LEU A 112 2.54 14.17 -10.11
N GLU A 113 3.19 13.42 -11.01
CA GLU A 113 2.55 12.92 -12.22
C GLU A 113 1.37 12.00 -11.86
N ILE A 114 1.55 11.06 -10.94
CA ILE A 114 0.48 10.16 -10.48
C ILE A 114 -0.68 10.98 -9.86
N ALA A 115 -0.37 11.97 -9.03
CA ALA A 115 -1.39 12.85 -8.45
C ALA A 115 -2.21 13.56 -9.54
N GLY A 116 -1.55 14.10 -10.57
CA GLY A 116 -2.21 14.74 -11.71
C GLY A 116 -3.07 13.77 -12.53
N GLN A 117 -2.60 12.54 -12.75
CA GLN A 117 -3.35 11.51 -13.49
C GLN A 117 -4.69 11.17 -12.84
N VAL A 118 -4.78 11.25 -11.50
CA VAL A 118 -6.02 10.98 -10.75
C VAL A 118 -6.79 12.25 -10.40
N GLY A 119 -6.43 13.40 -11.00
CA GLY A 119 -7.16 14.66 -10.84
C GLY A 119 -6.90 15.39 -9.53
N LEU A 120 -5.88 15.02 -8.76
CA LEU A 120 -5.48 15.76 -7.56
C LEU A 120 -4.73 17.06 -7.92
N PRO A 121 -4.88 18.14 -7.11
CA PRO A 121 -4.21 19.41 -7.38
C PRO A 121 -2.68 19.28 -7.22
N VAL A 122 -1.96 19.28 -8.35
CA VAL A 122 -0.52 19.01 -8.43
C VAL A 122 0.31 20.02 -7.64
N ASP A 123 -0.09 21.29 -7.60
CA ASP A 123 0.64 22.31 -6.83
C ASP A 123 0.50 22.08 -5.30
N ALA A 124 -0.67 21.70 -4.83
CA ALA A 124 -0.86 21.32 -3.44
C ALA A 124 -0.09 20.03 -3.10
N ALA A 125 -0.09 19.05 -3.98
CA ALA A 125 0.73 17.84 -3.84
C ALA A 125 2.23 18.16 -3.74
N ARG A 126 2.71 19.10 -4.56
CA ARG A 126 4.09 19.59 -4.54
C ARG A 126 4.44 20.24 -3.19
N GLU A 127 3.57 21.08 -2.69
CA GLU A 127 3.74 21.73 -1.39
C GLU A 127 3.81 20.71 -0.26
N VAL A 128 2.91 19.72 -0.26
CA VAL A 128 2.93 18.61 0.71
C VAL A 128 4.27 17.88 0.71
N LEU A 129 4.82 17.56 -0.46
CA LEU A 129 6.11 16.86 -0.59
C LEU A 129 7.30 17.73 -0.14
N GLN A 130 7.29 19.02 -0.49
CA GLN A 130 8.36 19.96 -0.13
C GLN A 130 8.40 20.24 1.37
N GLN A 131 7.25 20.47 1.97
CA GLN A 131 7.11 20.81 3.39
C GLN A 131 6.97 19.59 4.29
N ARG A 132 6.80 18.38 3.72
CA ARG A 132 6.62 17.13 4.45
C ARG A 132 5.46 17.19 5.48
N THR A 133 4.38 17.88 5.13
CA THR A 133 3.27 18.19 6.06
C THR A 133 2.56 16.94 6.60
N PHE A 134 2.63 15.81 5.89
CA PHE A 134 2.06 14.52 6.31
C PHE A 134 3.08 13.54 6.93
N LYS A 135 4.30 14.01 7.20
CA LYS A 135 5.34 13.18 7.85
C LYS A 135 4.85 12.60 9.18
N THR A 136 4.31 13.44 10.05
CA THR A 136 3.84 13.03 11.38
C THR A 136 2.67 12.05 11.30
N ALA A 137 1.77 12.20 10.31
CA ALA A 137 0.67 11.27 10.10
C ALA A 137 1.17 9.86 9.74
N VAL A 138 2.17 9.76 8.87
CA VAL A 138 2.79 8.46 8.53
C VAL A 138 3.60 7.91 9.71
N ASP A 139 4.28 8.75 10.49
CA ASP A 139 4.95 8.30 11.72
C ASP A 139 3.95 7.69 12.72
N ALA A 140 2.75 8.26 12.83
CA ALA A 140 1.65 7.72 13.64
C ALA A 140 1.15 6.37 13.11
N ASP A 141 0.98 6.22 11.79
CA ASP A 141 0.61 4.95 11.16
C ASP A 141 1.65 3.85 11.46
N TRP A 142 2.94 4.18 11.35
CA TRP A 142 4.02 3.25 11.67
C TRP A 142 4.05 2.87 13.15
N ALA A 143 3.75 3.82 14.03
CA ALA A 143 3.64 3.57 15.47
C ALA A 143 2.44 2.65 15.78
N LEU A 144 1.29 2.91 15.16
CA LEU A 144 0.08 2.10 15.28
C LEU A 144 0.32 0.65 14.81
N SER A 145 0.98 0.48 13.66
CA SER A 145 1.33 -0.84 13.14
C SER A 145 2.20 -1.63 14.12
N ARG A 146 3.18 -0.98 14.75
CA ARG A 146 4.00 -1.61 15.79
C ARG A 146 3.19 -1.96 17.04
N GLN A 147 2.30 -1.07 17.48
CA GLN A 147 1.42 -1.30 18.63
C GLN A 147 0.53 -2.53 18.44
N TYR A 148 0.04 -2.74 17.22
CA TYR A 148 -0.74 -3.93 16.86
C TYR A 148 0.11 -5.17 16.58
N GLY A 149 1.43 -5.08 16.67
CA GLY A 149 2.33 -6.20 16.38
C GLY A 149 2.30 -6.64 14.91
N ILE A 150 1.97 -5.72 13.97
CA ILE A 150 1.96 -6.01 12.55
C ILE A 150 3.40 -6.24 12.06
N THR A 151 3.62 -7.36 11.38
CA THR A 151 4.94 -7.75 10.85
C THR A 151 4.95 -7.92 9.33
N GLY A 152 3.81 -7.75 8.67
CA GLY A 152 3.69 -7.92 7.22
C GLY A 152 2.40 -7.37 6.66
N VAL A 153 2.33 -7.28 5.34
CA VAL A 153 1.21 -6.70 4.61
C VAL A 153 0.76 -7.63 3.46
N PRO A 154 -0.53 -7.58 3.09
CA PRO A 154 -1.58 -6.80 3.75
C PRO A 154 -1.96 -7.38 5.12
N THR A 155 -2.36 -6.53 6.05
CA THR A 155 -3.01 -6.94 7.31
C THR A 155 -4.31 -6.17 7.43
N PHE A 156 -5.38 -6.87 7.77
CA PHE A 156 -6.72 -6.30 7.95
C PHE A 156 -7.08 -6.37 9.43
N VAL A 157 -7.55 -5.24 9.98
CA VAL A 157 -7.94 -5.14 11.39
C VAL A 157 -9.38 -4.62 11.47
N ALA A 158 -10.21 -5.27 12.27
CA ALA A 158 -11.56 -4.81 12.62
C ALA A 158 -11.78 -5.01 14.12
N GLY A 159 -12.01 -3.91 14.85
CA GLY A 159 -12.04 -3.96 16.32
C GLY A 159 -10.71 -4.47 16.89
N ARG A 160 -10.78 -5.54 17.69
CA ARG A 160 -9.59 -6.20 18.27
C ARG A 160 -9.07 -7.39 17.45
N TYR A 161 -9.68 -7.69 16.32
CA TYR A 161 -9.35 -8.84 15.48
C TYR A 161 -8.53 -8.43 14.28
N GLY A 162 -7.64 -9.31 13.84
CA GLY A 162 -6.83 -9.08 12.66
C GLY A 162 -6.60 -10.36 11.86
N VAL A 163 -6.41 -10.22 10.57
CA VAL A 163 -5.98 -11.29 9.66
C VAL A 163 -4.85 -10.78 8.77
N VAL A 164 -3.85 -11.62 8.54
CA VAL A 164 -2.64 -11.29 7.76
C VAL A 164 -2.68 -11.98 6.42
N GLY A 165 -2.18 -11.30 5.40
CA GLY A 165 -2.06 -11.80 4.03
C GLY A 165 -3.29 -11.53 3.16
N ALA A 166 -3.16 -11.87 1.87
CA ALA A 166 -4.24 -11.76 0.89
C ALA A 166 -5.30 -12.83 1.14
N GLN A 167 -6.22 -12.55 2.05
CA GLN A 167 -7.28 -13.47 2.49
C GLN A 167 -8.40 -13.59 1.46
N PRO A 168 -9.10 -14.74 1.40
CA PRO A 168 -10.36 -14.88 0.69
C PRO A 168 -11.41 -13.89 1.22
N TYR A 169 -12.41 -13.57 0.36
CA TYR A 169 -13.47 -12.64 0.74
C TYR A 169 -14.19 -13.07 2.03
N GLU A 170 -14.51 -14.36 2.15
CA GLU A 170 -15.23 -14.94 3.27
C GLU A 170 -14.49 -14.73 4.61
N ALA A 171 -13.16 -14.76 4.60
CA ALA A 171 -12.36 -14.49 5.79
C ALA A 171 -12.43 -13.01 6.21
N LEU A 172 -12.48 -12.09 5.23
CA LEU A 172 -12.63 -10.66 5.51
C LEU A 172 -14.06 -10.33 5.98
N ALA A 173 -15.07 -10.94 5.39
CA ALA A 173 -16.46 -10.82 5.83
C ALA A 173 -16.63 -11.32 7.26
N GLY A 174 -16.12 -12.52 7.56
CA GLY A 174 -16.14 -13.10 8.90
C GLY A 174 -15.41 -12.24 9.94
N LEU A 175 -14.30 -11.57 9.56
CA LEU A 175 -13.61 -10.60 10.41
C LEU A 175 -14.52 -9.43 10.81
N VAL A 176 -15.26 -8.87 9.84
CA VAL A 176 -16.21 -7.78 10.09
C VAL A 176 -17.36 -8.21 10.98
N GLU A 177 -17.97 -9.37 10.69
CA GLU A 177 -19.07 -9.91 11.47
C GLU A 177 -18.66 -10.17 12.93
N LYS A 178 -17.49 -10.77 13.13
CA LYS A 178 -16.94 -11.01 14.46
C LYS A 178 -16.71 -9.71 15.23
N ALA A 179 -16.17 -8.69 14.59
CA ALA A 179 -15.95 -7.39 15.22
C ALA A 179 -17.27 -6.67 15.56
N ARG A 180 -18.36 -6.94 14.86
CA ARG A 180 -19.70 -6.39 15.13
C ARG A 180 -20.42 -7.09 16.27
N ALA A 181 -20.23 -8.40 16.39
CA ALA A 181 -20.89 -9.21 17.42
C ALA A 181 -20.44 -8.87 18.86
N GLU A 182 -19.32 -8.13 19.00
CA GLU A 182 -18.76 -7.75 20.28
C GLU A 182 -18.97 -6.27 20.65
N LYS A 183 -19.77 -5.53 19.87
CA LYS A 183 -20.22 -4.16 20.20
C LYS A 183 -21.53 -4.21 20.98
#